data_e7e3f1b8a91a567d956fdc52413ee101
#
_entry.id   e7e3f1b8a91a567d956fdc52413ee101
#
_cell.length_a   1.000
_cell.length_b   1.000
_cell.length_c   1.000
_cell.angle_alpha   90.00
_cell.angle_beta   90.00
_cell.angle_gamma   90.00
#
_symmetry.space_group_name_H-M   'P 1'
#
loop_
_entity.id
_entity.type
_entity.pdbx_description
1 polymer ?
#
loop_
_entity_poly.entity_id
_entity_poly.type
_entity_poly.pdbx_seq_one_letter_code
_entity_poly.pdbx_strand_id
1 'polypeptide(L)'
;MLTRGIKCFNLSYNFDTFALLCANAESKRRHMARKKQDIILENVVIESVAAEGKAIARIDGTVLFVQFAVPGDVVDVKVTKKKKNYMEGFILRMVKPSEHRLEPFCSHFGICGGCKWQPLPYSMQLEAKQQQVYDQLVRIGHLEVPEISPIVPSDETTYYRNKLEFTFSQRR
;
A
#
# COMPACT_ATOMS: atom_id res chain seq x y z
N MET A 1 4.20 39.66 -55.91
CA MET A 1 5.03 40.80 -55.48
C MET A 1 4.62 41.19 -54.07
N LEU A 2 5.47 40.98 -53.12
CA LEU A 2 5.68 41.66 -51.85
C LEU A 2 6.30 40.68 -50.84
N THR A 3 7.63 40.65 -50.88
CA THR A 3 8.50 40.02 -49.88
C THR A 3 8.51 40.89 -48.62
N ARG A 4 8.01 40.37 -47.49
CA ARG A 4 8.25 41.00 -46.20
C ARG A 4 9.39 40.26 -45.48
N GLY A 5 10.50 40.99 -45.34
CA GLY A 5 11.68 40.51 -44.62
C GLY A 5 11.40 40.35 -43.13
N ILE A 6 11.82 39.22 -42.62
CA ILE A 6 11.86 38.93 -41.17
C ILE A 6 13.16 39.52 -40.63
N LYS A 7 13.04 40.55 -39.79
CA LYS A 7 14.20 41.09 -39.05
C LYS A 7 14.55 40.09 -37.92
N CYS A 8 15.74 39.49 -38.04
CA CYS A 8 16.34 38.77 -36.94
C CYS A 8 16.73 39.77 -35.83
N PHE A 9 16.04 39.68 -34.68
CA PHE A 9 16.48 40.31 -33.46
C PHE A 9 17.65 39.53 -32.88
N ASN A 10 18.84 40.12 -32.91
CA ASN A 10 20.03 39.64 -32.22
C ASN A 10 19.83 39.90 -30.72
N LEU A 11 19.36 38.94 -29.96
CA LEU A 11 19.45 38.95 -28.50
C LEU A 11 20.81 38.34 -28.13
N SER A 12 21.76 39.20 -27.79
CA SER A 12 23.00 38.81 -27.10
C SER A 12 22.61 38.34 -25.67
N TYR A 13 22.39 37.04 -25.49
CA TYR A 13 22.26 36.45 -24.17
C TYR A 13 23.61 36.40 -23.49
N ASN A 14 23.76 37.13 -22.39
CA ASN A 14 24.92 37.03 -21.50
C ASN A 14 25.01 35.63 -20.92
N PHE A 15 26.06 34.90 -21.26
CA PHE A 15 26.34 33.55 -20.76
C PHE A 15 26.44 33.46 -19.24
N ASP A 16 26.79 34.54 -18.55
CA ASP A 16 26.91 34.62 -17.10
C ASP A 16 25.56 34.51 -16.35
N THR A 17 24.46 35.01 -16.96
CA THR A 17 23.11 34.92 -16.35
C THR A 17 22.56 33.51 -16.38
N PHE A 18 22.93 32.71 -17.39
CA PHE A 18 22.48 31.32 -17.48
C PHE A 18 23.23 30.39 -16.50
N ALA A 19 24.51 30.68 -16.26
CA ALA A 19 25.31 29.95 -15.27
C ALA A 19 24.80 30.18 -13.82
N LEU A 20 24.41 31.41 -13.50
CA LEU A 20 23.82 31.76 -12.20
C LEU A 20 22.45 31.13 -11.97
N LEU A 21 21.62 31.01 -13.01
CA LEU A 21 20.30 30.33 -12.92
C LEU A 21 20.44 28.81 -12.76
N CYS A 22 21.41 28.19 -13.43
CA CYS A 22 21.70 26.78 -13.27
C CYS A 22 22.29 26.44 -11.89
N ALA A 23 23.22 27.28 -11.39
CA ALA A 23 23.78 27.09 -10.05
C ALA A 23 22.74 27.22 -8.93
N ASN A 24 21.77 28.14 -9.08
CA ASN A 24 20.64 28.27 -8.14
C ASN A 24 19.64 27.11 -8.22
N ALA A 25 19.45 26.48 -9.39
CA ALA A 25 18.60 25.32 -9.56
C ALA A 25 19.22 24.06 -8.93
N GLU A 26 20.54 23.90 -8.98
CA GLU A 26 21.25 22.79 -8.32
C GLU A 26 21.30 22.95 -6.81
N SER A 27 21.46 24.17 -6.29
CA SER A 27 21.39 24.46 -4.87
C SER A 27 20.01 24.13 -4.28
N LYS A 28 18.91 24.44 -4.98
CA LYS A 28 17.55 24.08 -4.55
C LYS A 28 17.26 22.58 -4.57
N ARG A 29 17.90 21.80 -5.47
CA ARG A 29 17.74 20.33 -5.52
C ARG A 29 18.45 19.61 -4.38
N ARG A 30 19.54 20.14 -3.85
CA ARG A 30 20.27 19.54 -2.72
C ARG A 30 19.55 19.65 -1.37
N HIS A 31 18.53 20.52 -1.25
CA HIS A 31 17.84 20.75 0.03
C HIS A 31 16.64 19.81 0.27
N MET A 32 16.30 18.88 -0.64
CA MET A 32 15.09 18.05 -0.53
C MET A 32 15.31 16.56 -0.26
N ALA A 33 16.50 16.14 0.06
CA ALA A 33 16.75 14.74 0.47
C ALA A 33 17.10 14.65 1.96
N ARG A 34 16.16 15.04 2.85
CA ARG A 34 16.18 14.50 4.22
C ARG A 34 16.00 12.99 4.09
N LYS A 35 17.05 12.20 4.32
CA LYS A 35 16.94 10.75 4.50
C LYS A 35 15.87 10.52 5.57
N LYS A 36 14.69 10.03 5.15
CA LYS A 36 13.68 9.57 6.08
C LYS A 36 14.32 8.44 6.86
N GLN A 37 14.47 8.60 8.16
CA GLN A 37 14.94 7.53 9.03
C GLN A 37 13.98 6.36 8.87
N ASP A 38 14.50 5.19 8.49
CA ASP A 38 13.71 3.97 8.39
C ASP A 38 13.24 3.59 9.80
N ILE A 39 11.95 3.59 10.03
CA ILE A 39 11.36 3.16 11.29
C ILE A 39 11.10 1.66 11.16
N ILE A 40 11.76 0.87 12.00
CA ILE A 40 11.54 -0.57 12.11
C ILE A 40 10.87 -0.83 13.45
N LEU A 41 9.79 -1.58 13.42
CA LEU A 41 9.05 -2.06 14.58
C LEU A 41 9.28 -3.55 14.69
N GLU A 42 9.81 -4.00 15.83
CA GLU A 42 10.17 -5.39 16.06
C GLU A 42 9.07 -6.13 16.84
N ASN A 43 8.92 -7.43 16.58
CA ASN A 43 7.98 -8.33 17.29
C ASN A 43 6.54 -7.83 17.32
N VAL A 44 6.07 -7.27 16.22
CA VAL A 44 4.70 -6.80 16.09
C VAL A 44 3.75 -7.98 15.95
N VAL A 45 2.78 -8.07 16.84
CA VAL A 45 1.71 -9.09 16.80
C VAL A 45 0.58 -8.58 15.93
N ILE A 46 0.16 -9.38 14.97
CA ILE A 46 -0.98 -9.07 14.09
C ILE A 46 -2.27 -9.51 14.76
N GLU A 47 -3.21 -8.58 14.93
CA GLU A 47 -4.46 -8.80 15.66
C GLU A 47 -5.62 -9.23 14.76
N SER A 48 -5.78 -8.56 13.60
CA SER A 48 -6.95 -8.74 12.74
C SER A 48 -6.66 -8.39 11.28
N VAL A 49 -7.67 -8.55 10.44
CA VAL A 49 -7.62 -8.19 9.01
C VAL A 49 -8.56 -7.02 8.75
N ALA A 50 -8.05 -6.00 8.07
CA ALA A 50 -8.83 -4.86 7.59
C ALA A 50 -9.35 -5.09 6.18
N ALA A 51 -10.07 -4.08 5.69
CA ALA A 51 -10.48 -3.96 4.30
C ALA A 51 -9.28 -4.12 3.35
N GLU A 52 -9.53 -4.62 2.15
CA GLU A 52 -8.52 -4.83 1.11
C GLU A 52 -7.41 -5.83 1.47
N GLY A 53 -7.59 -6.66 2.51
CA GLY A 53 -6.62 -7.68 2.89
C GLY A 53 -5.35 -7.14 3.54
N LYS A 54 -5.40 -5.95 4.13
CA LYS A 54 -4.35 -5.45 5.01
C LYS A 54 -4.56 -6.02 6.40
N ALA A 55 -3.51 -6.47 7.03
CA ALA A 55 -3.54 -6.87 8.43
C ALA A 55 -3.39 -5.66 9.35
N ILE A 56 -3.95 -5.76 10.55
CA ILE A 56 -3.94 -4.71 11.56
C ILE A 56 -3.13 -5.17 12.77
N ALA A 57 -2.25 -4.30 13.22
CA ALA A 57 -1.66 -4.33 14.55
C ALA A 57 -1.87 -2.98 15.24
N ARG A 58 -1.75 -2.93 16.55
CA ARG A 58 -1.78 -1.69 17.32
C ARG A 58 -0.48 -1.50 18.08
N ILE A 59 0.11 -0.31 17.90
CA ILE A 59 1.35 0.09 18.56
C ILE A 59 1.05 1.41 19.27
N ASP A 60 1.13 1.42 20.59
CA ASP A 60 0.88 2.60 21.44
C ASP A 60 -0.41 3.34 21.06
N GLY A 61 -1.48 2.58 20.80
CA GLY A 61 -2.78 3.12 20.41
C GLY A 61 -2.89 3.57 18.95
N THR A 62 -1.79 3.51 18.18
CA THR A 62 -1.78 3.83 16.74
C THR A 62 -1.99 2.57 15.92
N VAL A 63 -2.88 2.64 14.94
CA VAL A 63 -3.13 1.52 14.00
C VAL A 63 -1.98 1.39 13.00
N LEU A 64 -1.46 0.18 12.88
CA LEU A 64 -0.47 -0.19 11.87
C LEU A 64 -1.09 -1.15 10.86
N PHE A 65 -1.09 -0.76 9.58
CA PHE A 65 -1.49 -1.61 8.47
C PHE A 65 -0.29 -2.32 7.87
N VAL A 66 -0.35 -3.65 7.83
CA VAL A 66 0.72 -4.50 7.29
C VAL A 66 0.19 -5.31 6.12
N GLN A 67 0.95 -5.39 5.02
CA GLN A 67 0.56 -6.19 3.87
C GLN A 67 1.02 -7.65 4.05
N PHE A 68 0.21 -8.59 3.54
CA PHE A 68 0.52 -10.03 3.49
C PHE A 68 0.73 -10.70 4.86
N ALA A 69 0.33 -10.08 5.94
CA ALA A 69 0.30 -10.67 7.26
C ALA A 69 -1.05 -11.34 7.55
N VAL A 70 -1.05 -12.29 8.48
CA VAL A 70 -2.21 -13.06 8.94
C VAL A 70 -2.36 -12.83 10.44
N PRO A 71 -3.58 -12.78 10.99
CA PRO A 71 -3.80 -12.70 12.43
C PRO A 71 -3.05 -13.80 13.18
N GLY A 72 -2.35 -13.42 14.25
CA GLY A 72 -1.46 -14.30 15.02
C GLY A 72 -0.01 -14.36 14.52
N ASP A 73 0.32 -13.78 13.36
CA ASP A 73 1.72 -13.60 12.99
C ASP A 73 2.43 -12.67 13.95
N VAL A 74 3.70 -12.96 14.24
CA VAL A 74 4.64 -12.04 14.89
C VAL A 74 5.69 -11.66 13.87
N VAL A 75 5.80 -10.36 13.57
CA VAL A 75 6.61 -9.85 12.45
C VAL A 75 7.41 -8.61 12.82
N ASP A 76 8.56 -8.46 12.19
CA ASP A 76 9.27 -7.18 12.17
C ASP A 76 8.78 -6.39 10.96
N VAL A 77 8.36 -5.14 11.18
CA VAL A 77 7.72 -4.31 10.17
C VAL A 77 8.56 -3.07 9.88
N LYS A 78 8.84 -2.84 8.60
CA LYS A 78 9.40 -1.56 8.14
C LYS A 78 8.24 -0.61 7.80
N VAL A 79 8.18 0.51 8.52
CA VAL A 79 7.16 1.53 8.31
C VAL A 79 7.52 2.35 7.07
N THR A 80 6.61 2.36 6.10
CA THR A 80 6.76 3.13 4.86
C THR A 80 6.09 4.49 4.94
N LYS A 81 4.99 4.57 5.70
CA LYS A 81 4.20 5.78 5.84
C LYS A 81 3.72 5.93 7.28
N LYS A 82 3.97 7.10 7.86
CA LYS A 82 3.49 7.45 9.20
C LYS A 82 2.63 8.69 9.10
N LYS A 83 1.38 8.60 9.56
CA LYS A 83 0.43 9.70 9.74
C LYS A 83 0.06 9.83 11.21
N LYS A 84 -0.69 10.88 11.57
CA LYS A 84 -1.10 11.15 12.95
C LYS A 84 -1.88 9.97 13.56
N ASN A 85 -2.77 9.34 12.79
CA ASN A 85 -3.72 8.35 13.30
C ASN A 85 -3.39 6.91 12.86
N TYR A 86 -2.47 6.72 11.91
CA TYR A 86 -2.12 5.38 11.43
C TYR A 86 -0.72 5.32 10.81
N MET A 87 -0.20 4.12 10.74
CA MET A 87 1.03 3.77 10.03
C MET A 87 0.75 2.70 8.98
N GLU A 88 1.54 2.68 7.91
CA GLU A 88 1.55 1.61 6.92
C GLU A 88 2.97 1.05 6.81
N GLY A 89 3.08 -0.26 6.70
CA GLY A 89 4.36 -0.93 6.60
C GLY A 89 4.27 -2.25 5.86
N PHE A 90 5.41 -2.87 5.66
CA PHE A 90 5.52 -4.22 5.09
C PHE A 90 6.41 -5.07 5.99
N ILE A 91 6.22 -6.39 5.89
CA ILE A 91 6.99 -7.37 6.66
C ILE A 91 8.45 -7.31 6.20
N LEU A 92 9.35 -7.03 7.12
CA LEU A 92 10.79 -7.11 6.91
C LEU A 92 11.28 -8.54 7.19
N ARG A 93 10.78 -9.12 8.29
CA ARG A 93 11.10 -10.47 8.72
C ARG A 93 9.90 -11.11 9.43
N MET A 94 9.64 -12.37 9.13
CA MET A 94 8.71 -13.20 9.88
C MET A 94 9.45 -13.75 11.11
N VAL A 95 9.00 -13.39 12.30
CA VAL A 95 9.56 -13.87 13.57
C VAL A 95 8.91 -15.19 13.95
N LYS A 96 7.57 -15.22 13.98
CA LYS A 96 6.78 -16.42 14.24
C LYS A 96 5.53 -16.38 13.35
N PRO A 97 5.36 -17.38 12.45
CA PRO A 97 4.13 -17.49 11.67
C PRO A 97 2.95 -17.90 12.56
N SER A 98 1.76 -17.44 12.20
CA SER A 98 0.50 -17.88 12.80
C SER A 98 0.23 -19.34 12.47
N GLU A 99 -0.44 -20.05 13.39
CA GLU A 99 -0.93 -21.41 13.17
C GLU A 99 -1.97 -21.50 12.04
N HIS A 100 -2.65 -20.40 11.77
CA HIS A 100 -3.65 -20.30 10.70
C HIS A 100 -3.06 -19.92 9.35
N ARG A 101 -1.75 -19.65 9.28
CA ARG A 101 -1.12 -19.23 8.05
C ARG A 101 -1.00 -20.38 7.05
N LEU A 102 -1.55 -20.15 5.85
CA LEU A 102 -1.43 -21.09 4.73
C LEU A 102 -0.29 -20.67 3.80
N GLU A 103 0.34 -21.66 3.18
CA GLU A 103 1.25 -21.40 2.07
C GLU A 103 0.44 -21.00 0.83
N PRO A 104 0.74 -19.84 0.21
CA PRO A 104 0.06 -19.43 -1.02
C PRO A 104 0.28 -20.43 -2.15
N PHE A 105 -0.79 -20.90 -2.79
CA PHE A 105 -0.71 -21.85 -3.91
C PHE A 105 -0.12 -21.25 -5.20
N CYS A 106 -0.14 -19.92 -5.33
CA CYS A 106 0.34 -19.23 -6.52
C CYS A 106 1.80 -18.79 -6.34
N SER A 107 2.70 -19.25 -7.23
CA SER A 107 4.12 -18.88 -7.22
C SER A 107 4.40 -17.39 -7.43
N HIS A 108 3.42 -16.63 -7.94
CA HIS A 108 3.52 -15.18 -8.15
C HIS A 108 2.90 -14.37 -7.01
N PHE A 109 2.50 -15.01 -5.92
CA PHE A 109 1.93 -14.32 -4.77
C PHE A 109 2.93 -13.32 -4.18
N GLY A 110 2.46 -12.11 -3.87
CA GLY A 110 3.32 -11.02 -3.38
C GLY A 110 4.08 -10.26 -4.46
N ILE A 111 4.17 -10.77 -5.70
CA ILE A 111 4.87 -10.14 -6.82
C ILE A 111 3.88 -9.45 -7.77
N CYS A 112 2.89 -10.19 -8.26
CA CYS A 112 1.94 -9.64 -9.26
C CYS A 112 0.87 -8.70 -8.70
N GLY A 113 0.67 -8.67 -7.38
CA GLY A 113 -0.29 -7.80 -6.72
C GLY A 113 -1.77 -8.17 -6.91
N GLY A 114 -2.10 -9.22 -7.66
CA GLY A 114 -3.48 -9.61 -7.95
C GLY A 114 -4.24 -10.23 -6.78
N CYS A 115 -3.52 -10.83 -5.83
CA CYS A 115 -4.09 -11.51 -4.67
C CYS A 115 -3.47 -10.98 -3.38
N LYS A 116 -4.27 -10.90 -2.31
CA LYS A 116 -3.80 -10.42 -1.01
C LYS A 116 -4.09 -11.39 0.14
N TRP A 117 -5.03 -12.31 -0.05
CA TRP A 117 -5.63 -13.13 1.00
C TRP A 117 -5.25 -14.61 0.95
N GLN A 118 -4.42 -15.04 0.00
CA GLN A 118 -4.06 -16.47 -0.13
C GLN A 118 -3.48 -17.10 1.14
N PRO A 119 -2.69 -16.37 1.98
CA PRO A 119 -2.18 -16.96 3.22
C PRO A 119 -3.25 -17.16 4.31
N LEU A 120 -4.45 -16.60 4.14
CA LEU A 120 -5.54 -16.68 5.11
C LEU A 120 -6.53 -17.77 4.73
N PRO A 121 -6.91 -18.69 5.63
CA PRO A 121 -7.94 -19.70 5.39
C PRO A 121 -9.25 -19.08 4.92
N TYR A 122 -9.96 -19.74 4.03
CA TYR A 122 -11.18 -19.19 3.42
C TYR A 122 -12.28 -18.89 4.45
N SER A 123 -12.43 -19.74 5.49
CA SER A 123 -13.33 -19.47 6.60
C SER A 123 -13.05 -18.14 7.29
N MET A 124 -11.78 -17.88 7.60
CA MET A 124 -11.36 -16.61 8.20
C MET A 124 -11.52 -15.42 7.26
N GLN A 125 -11.41 -15.64 5.94
CA GLN A 125 -11.72 -14.59 4.95
C GLN A 125 -13.22 -14.21 4.98
N LEU A 126 -14.10 -15.20 5.12
CA LEU A 126 -15.55 -14.98 5.23
C LEU A 126 -15.89 -14.22 6.51
N GLU A 127 -15.37 -14.65 7.65
CA GLU A 127 -15.55 -13.96 8.93
C GLU A 127 -15.10 -12.51 8.88
N ALA A 128 -13.90 -12.27 8.34
CA ALA A 128 -13.35 -10.92 8.20
C ALA A 128 -14.21 -10.03 7.29
N LYS A 129 -14.75 -10.57 6.19
CA LYS A 129 -15.64 -9.85 5.28
C LYS A 129 -16.99 -9.54 5.94
N GLN A 130 -17.56 -10.49 6.66
CA GLN A 130 -18.80 -10.28 7.40
C GLN A 130 -18.64 -9.21 8.48
N GLN A 131 -17.55 -9.27 9.24
CA GLN A 131 -17.23 -8.25 10.23
C GLN A 131 -17.05 -6.86 9.62
N GLN A 132 -16.42 -6.78 8.45
CA GLN A 132 -16.29 -5.53 7.71
C GLN A 132 -17.64 -4.91 7.34
N VAL A 133 -18.58 -5.71 6.85
CA VAL A 133 -19.93 -5.23 6.51
C VAL A 133 -20.62 -4.70 7.76
N TYR A 134 -20.56 -5.46 8.86
CA TYR A 134 -21.11 -5.01 10.14
C TYR A 134 -20.51 -3.69 10.60
N ASP A 135 -19.18 -3.57 10.61
CA ASP A 135 -18.49 -2.35 11.04
C ASP A 135 -18.83 -1.15 10.15
N GLN A 136 -18.98 -1.36 8.85
CA GLN A 136 -19.37 -0.28 7.91
C GLN A 136 -20.79 0.22 8.16
N LEU A 137 -21.73 -0.68 8.42
CA LEU A 137 -23.11 -0.30 8.68
C LEU A 137 -23.26 0.38 10.04
N VAL A 138 -22.70 -0.23 11.09
CA VAL A 138 -22.90 0.24 12.48
C VAL A 138 -21.99 1.42 12.82
N ARG A 139 -20.66 1.30 12.55
CA ARG A 139 -19.69 2.32 12.99
C ARG A 139 -19.56 3.50 12.04
N ILE A 140 -19.67 3.26 10.72
CA ILE A 140 -19.54 4.32 9.71
C ILE A 140 -20.91 4.84 9.31
N GLY A 141 -21.85 3.94 9.04
CA GLY A 141 -23.20 4.29 8.64
C GLY A 141 -24.09 4.75 9.80
N HIS A 142 -23.69 4.50 11.06
CA HIS A 142 -24.48 4.78 12.26
C HIS A 142 -25.90 4.20 12.20
N LEU A 143 -26.04 3.03 11.55
CA LEU A 143 -27.30 2.34 11.40
C LEU A 143 -27.52 1.37 12.56
N GLU A 144 -28.75 1.33 13.07
CA GLU A 144 -29.20 0.20 13.89
C GLU A 144 -29.49 -0.96 12.95
N VAL A 145 -28.65 -1.97 12.98
CA VAL A 145 -28.78 -3.12 12.08
C VAL A 145 -29.36 -4.28 12.84
N PRO A 146 -30.43 -4.91 12.34
CA PRO A 146 -30.87 -6.20 12.84
C PRO A 146 -29.78 -7.24 12.60
N GLU A 147 -30.01 -8.46 13.09
CA GLU A 147 -29.09 -9.56 12.87
C GLU A 147 -28.75 -9.72 11.37
N ILE A 148 -27.46 -9.69 11.06
CA ILE A 148 -26.97 -9.90 9.70
C ILE A 148 -26.83 -11.40 9.49
N SER A 149 -27.49 -11.95 8.48
CA SER A 149 -27.36 -13.35 8.11
C SER A 149 -25.91 -13.72 7.83
N PRO A 150 -25.48 -14.96 8.13
CA PRO A 150 -24.15 -15.43 7.79
C PRO A 150 -23.84 -15.25 6.30
N ILE A 151 -22.59 -14.87 6.01
CA ILE A 151 -22.13 -14.71 4.63
C ILE A 151 -22.24 -16.03 3.86
N VAL A 152 -22.80 -15.98 2.68
CA VAL A 152 -22.89 -17.15 1.78
C VAL A 152 -21.52 -17.43 1.18
N PRO A 153 -20.92 -18.62 1.42
CA PRO A 153 -19.64 -18.99 0.83
C PRO A 153 -19.78 -19.28 -0.66
N SER A 154 -18.64 -19.22 -1.37
CA SER A 154 -18.54 -19.72 -2.75
C SER A 154 -18.08 -21.18 -2.72
N ASP A 155 -18.66 -22.02 -3.57
CA ASP A 155 -18.22 -23.41 -3.73
C ASP A 155 -16.82 -23.46 -4.36
N GLU A 156 -16.56 -22.57 -5.34
CA GLU A 156 -15.25 -22.46 -6.00
C GLU A 156 -14.45 -21.28 -5.44
N THR A 157 -13.29 -21.57 -4.85
CA THR A 157 -12.41 -20.57 -4.23
C THR A 157 -11.20 -20.23 -5.09
N THR A 158 -10.96 -20.98 -6.17
CA THR A 158 -9.86 -20.82 -7.12
C THR A 158 -10.39 -20.81 -8.55
N TYR A 159 -9.59 -20.32 -9.49
CA TYR A 159 -9.89 -20.31 -10.94
C TYR A 159 -11.20 -19.63 -11.35
N TYR A 160 -11.84 -18.86 -10.48
CA TYR A 160 -13.11 -18.16 -10.75
C TYR A 160 -12.92 -16.83 -11.48
N ARG A 161 -11.70 -16.26 -11.48
CA ARG A 161 -11.43 -14.91 -11.98
C ARG A 161 -11.29 -14.91 -13.49
N ASN A 162 -12.18 -14.18 -14.17
CA ASN A 162 -12.24 -14.08 -15.64
C ASN A 162 -11.77 -12.71 -16.18
N LYS A 163 -11.41 -11.76 -15.31
CA LYS A 163 -10.86 -10.45 -15.69
C LYS A 163 -9.61 -10.15 -14.89
N LEU A 164 -8.51 -9.84 -15.58
CA LEU A 164 -7.24 -9.41 -15.01
C LEU A 164 -6.81 -8.09 -15.64
N GLU A 165 -6.20 -7.24 -14.83
CA GLU A 165 -5.58 -5.99 -15.26
C GLU A 165 -4.08 -6.05 -14.93
N PHE A 166 -3.24 -5.84 -15.94
CA PHE A 166 -1.79 -5.86 -15.80
C PHE A 166 -1.23 -4.46 -16.03
N THR A 167 -0.33 -4.05 -15.16
CA THR A 167 0.43 -2.82 -15.35
C THR A 167 1.80 -3.15 -15.90
N PHE A 168 2.11 -2.64 -17.09
CA PHE A 168 3.43 -2.77 -17.70
C PHE A 168 4.34 -1.66 -17.21
N SER A 169 5.59 -1.99 -16.89
CA SER A 169 6.62 -1.05 -16.45
C SER A 169 7.91 -1.23 -17.25
N GLN A 170 8.55 -0.14 -17.61
CA GLN A 170 9.88 -0.14 -18.25
C GLN A 170 11.02 -0.25 -17.24
N ARG A 171 10.74 -0.42 -15.95
CA ARG A 171 11.79 -0.63 -14.95
C ARG A 171 12.40 -2.02 -15.16
N ARG A 172 13.66 -2.04 -15.54
CA ARG A 172 14.53 -3.23 -15.55
C ARG A 172 15.10 -3.46 -14.17
#